data_be63ba2e4bced35cfe181bac906fafd2
#
_entry.id   be63ba2e4bced35cfe181bac906fafd2
#
_cell.length_a   1.000
_cell.length_b   1.000
_cell.length_c   1.000
_cell.angle_alpha   90.00
_cell.angle_beta   90.00
_cell.angle_gamma   90.00
#
_symmetry.space_group_name_H-M   'P 1'
#
loop_
_entity.id
_entity.type
_entity.pdbx_description
1 polymer ?
#
loop_
_entity_poly.entity_id
_entity_poly.type
_entity_poly.pdbx_seq_one_letter_code
_entity_poly.pdbx_strand_id
1 'polypeptide(L)'
;EIGVRLVGSEMCIRDSNEVDGCIDWTNMGIKPLTVFTDTYIKSMRICYNIVRQYDKQAEVLGSFTHSWTQIANVGWWLYTSKEIIDLLNVYSRVEGDFQWGLAYHSYSQDLTNPCVWIDPNATFSMDTQFITFKNLEVLSKWALTKENKYKGTIKRSVWLSEAGVNSPTYSDEDFQKQAASLAFAWKKINALEGIDGLQWHNWFDHPG
;
A
#
# COMPACT_ATOMS: atom_id res chain seq x y z
N GLU A 1 -11.26 -8.56 7.84
CA GLU A 1 -10.68 -9.85 7.39
C GLU A 1 -9.16 -9.82 7.58
N ILE A 2 -8.62 -10.77 8.33
CA ILE A 2 -7.18 -10.96 8.42
C ILE A 2 -6.79 -11.83 7.23
N GLY A 3 -6.27 -11.23 6.18
CA GLY A 3 -5.74 -11.96 5.03
C GLY A 3 -4.36 -12.54 5.36
N VAL A 4 -4.27 -13.84 5.54
CA VAL A 4 -2.99 -14.54 5.66
C VAL A 4 -2.55 -15.00 4.28
N ARG A 5 -1.39 -14.56 3.81
CA ARG A 5 -0.78 -15.06 2.59
C ARG A 5 0.61 -15.62 2.90
N LEU A 6 0.82 -16.87 2.53
CA LEU A 6 2.15 -17.49 2.48
C LEU A 6 2.80 -17.13 1.14
N VAL A 7 3.89 -16.39 1.18
CA VAL A 7 4.76 -16.15 0.02
C VAL A 7 6.13 -16.71 0.37
N GLY A 8 6.47 -17.84 -0.19
CA GLY A 8 7.70 -18.54 0.16
C GLY A 8 7.68 -19.06 1.60
N SER A 9 8.78 -18.90 2.32
CA SER A 9 8.94 -19.32 3.73
C SER A 9 8.57 -18.23 4.74
N GLU A 10 8.08 -17.07 4.30
CA GLU A 10 7.78 -15.92 5.16
C GLU A 10 6.27 -15.67 5.24
N MET A 11 5.77 -15.47 6.44
CA MET A 11 4.39 -15.12 6.70
C MET A 11 4.24 -13.59 6.75
N CYS A 12 3.44 -13.04 5.82
CA CYS A 12 3.04 -11.64 5.85
C CYS A 12 1.56 -11.53 6.20
N ILE A 13 1.23 -10.78 7.23
CA ILE A 13 -0.15 -10.52 7.65
C ILE A 13 -0.50 -9.08 7.34
N ARG A 14 -1.55 -8.88 6.54
CA ARG A 14 -2.14 -7.57 6.32
C ARG A 14 -3.17 -7.29 7.41
N ASP A 15 -2.93 -6.24 8.21
CA ASP A 15 -3.88 -5.77 9.22
C ASP A 15 -4.88 -4.81 8.58
N SER A 16 -6.12 -5.23 8.50
CA SER A 16 -7.24 -4.52 7.85
C SER A 16 -7.08 -4.32 6.34
N ASN A 17 -7.94 -3.52 5.72
CA ASN A 17 -7.87 -3.14 4.31
C ASN A 17 -7.96 -1.62 4.18
N GLU A 18 -7.06 -1.00 3.39
CA GLU A 18 -7.09 0.43 3.03
C GLU A 18 -7.55 1.34 4.18
N VAL A 19 -6.77 1.35 5.25
CA VAL A 19 -7.16 1.98 6.53
C VAL A 19 -7.30 3.51 6.45
N ASP A 20 -6.69 4.12 5.46
CA ASP A 20 -6.83 5.53 5.10
C ASP A 20 -8.08 5.81 4.26
N GLY A 21 -8.67 4.76 3.70
CA GLY A 21 -9.79 4.82 2.76
C GLY A 21 -11.15 4.86 3.46
N CYS A 22 -11.81 3.72 3.52
CA CYS A 22 -13.19 3.63 3.99
C CYS A 22 -13.28 3.37 5.50
N ILE A 23 -14.11 4.17 6.18
CA ILE A 23 -14.39 4.04 7.61
C ILE A 23 -14.89 2.63 8.00
N ASP A 24 -15.65 2.00 7.12
CA ASP A 24 -16.26 0.70 7.40
C ASP A 24 -15.22 -0.43 7.42
N TRP A 25 -14.09 -0.27 6.73
CA TRP A 25 -13.07 -1.32 6.64
C TRP A 25 -12.24 -1.48 7.91
N THR A 26 -12.18 -0.46 8.75
CA THR A 26 -11.49 -0.55 10.04
C THR A 26 -12.44 -0.74 11.22
N ASN A 27 -13.74 -0.45 11.01
CA ASN A 27 -14.77 -0.45 12.07
C ASN A 27 -14.41 0.43 13.29
N MET A 28 -13.57 1.43 13.09
CA MET A 28 -13.14 2.35 14.18
C MET A 28 -13.99 3.62 14.29
N GLY A 29 -14.80 3.89 13.28
CA GLY A 29 -15.55 5.15 13.17
C GLY A 29 -14.63 6.35 12.88
N ILE A 30 -15.23 7.54 12.73
CA ILE A 30 -14.49 8.78 12.49
C ILE A 30 -13.79 9.19 13.79
N LYS A 31 -12.47 9.38 13.74
CA LYS A 31 -11.63 9.81 14.86
C LYS A 31 -10.64 10.88 14.40
N PRO A 32 -10.08 11.69 15.31
CA PRO A 32 -8.89 12.47 14.99
C PRO A 32 -7.76 11.54 14.51
N LEU A 33 -7.01 11.98 13.51
CA LEU A 33 -5.94 11.19 12.88
C LEU A 33 -4.96 10.57 13.89
N THR A 34 -4.56 11.33 14.90
CA THR A 34 -3.65 10.88 15.97
C THR A 34 -4.23 9.74 16.79
N VAL A 35 -5.52 9.81 17.14
CA VAL A 35 -6.22 8.77 17.91
C VAL A 35 -6.41 7.52 17.02
N PHE A 36 -6.77 7.73 15.76
CA PHE A 36 -6.90 6.65 14.78
C PHE A 36 -5.59 5.88 14.64
N THR A 37 -4.50 6.59 14.36
CA THR A 37 -3.18 5.98 14.14
C THR A 37 -2.64 5.31 15.40
N ASP A 38 -2.83 5.89 16.58
CA ASP A 38 -2.45 5.27 17.86
C ASP A 38 -3.20 3.94 18.08
N THR A 39 -4.49 3.91 17.78
CA THR A 39 -5.29 2.68 17.88
C THR A 39 -4.82 1.64 16.86
N TYR A 40 -4.58 2.05 15.63
CA TYR A 40 -4.16 1.17 14.54
C TYR A 40 -2.79 0.54 14.81
N ILE A 41 -1.80 1.33 15.24
CA ILE A 41 -0.46 0.80 15.55
C ILE A 41 -0.50 -0.21 16.69
N LYS A 42 -1.38 -0.05 17.68
CA LYS A 42 -1.57 -1.03 18.76
C LYS A 42 -2.12 -2.36 18.23
N SER A 43 -3.08 -2.32 17.31
CA SER A 43 -3.58 -3.50 16.60
C SER A 43 -2.46 -4.21 15.85
N MET A 44 -1.71 -3.49 15.02
CA MET A 44 -0.56 -4.05 14.29
C MET A 44 0.48 -4.67 15.24
N ARG A 45 0.77 -4.03 16.36
CA ARG A 45 1.73 -4.55 17.35
C ARG A 45 1.23 -5.84 18.02
N ILE A 46 -0.07 -5.93 18.34
CA ILE A 46 -0.67 -7.16 18.87
C ILE A 46 -0.52 -8.29 17.84
N CYS A 47 -0.90 -8.04 16.59
CA CYS A 47 -0.73 -8.99 15.50
C CYS A 47 0.74 -9.44 15.38
N TYR A 48 1.67 -8.49 15.36
CA TYR A 48 3.11 -8.76 15.27
C TYR A 48 3.59 -9.66 16.42
N ASN A 49 3.23 -9.34 17.66
CA ASN A 49 3.65 -10.13 18.82
C ASN A 49 3.08 -11.55 18.81
N ILE A 50 1.87 -11.72 18.29
CA ILE A 50 1.25 -13.05 18.17
C ILE A 50 1.94 -13.86 17.09
N VAL A 51 2.07 -13.33 15.85
CA VAL A 51 2.61 -14.11 14.73
C VAL A 51 4.06 -14.49 14.93
N ARG A 52 4.85 -13.63 15.58
CA ARG A 52 6.26 -13.90 15.92
C ARG A 52 6.48 -15.04 16.92
N GLN A 53 5.44 -15.51 17.57
CA GLN A 53 5.49 -16.73 18.38
C GLN A 53 5.52 -17.99 17.51
N TYR A 54 4.94 -17.91 16.32
CA TYR A 54 4.82 -19.03 15.38
C TYR A 54 5.88 -18.96 14.27
N ASP A 55 6.15 -17.78 13.75
CA ASP A 55 7.17 -17.54 12.75
C ASP A 55 8.02 -16.31 13.10
N LYS A 56 9.31 -16.57 13.37
CA LYS A 56 10.25 -15.50 13.75
C LYS A 56 10.55 -14.50 12.64
N GLN A 57 10.17 -14.79 11.41
CA GLN A 57 10.35 -13.92 10.25
C GLN A 57 9.04 -13.21 9.84
N ALA A 58 7.90 -13.58 10.45
CA ALA A 58 6.61 -13.01 10.12
C ALA A 58 6.62 -11.47 10.22
N GLU A 59 5.97 -10.82 9.25
CA GLU A 59 5.79 -9.37 9.19
C GLU A 59 4.31 -9.00 9.26
N VAL A 60 4.03 -7.82 9.79
CA VAL A 60 2.69 -7.22 9.77
C VAL A 60 2.73 -5.99 8.88
N LEU A 61 1.82 -5.94 7.91
CA LEU A 61 1.75 -4.89 6.91
C LEU A 61 0.52 -4.01 7.16
N GLY A 62 0.72 -2.70 7.20
CA GLY A 62 -0.37 -1.74 7.14
C GLY A 62 -0.86 -1.59 5.71
N SER A 63 -2.19 -1.62 5.51
CA SER A 63 -2.80 -1.55 4.17
C SER A 63 -3.24 -0.14 3.85
N PHE A 64 -2.80 0.38 2.70
CA PHE A 64 -3.00 1.78 2.29
C PHE A 64 -3.41 1.89 0.82
N THR A 65 -4.21 2.92 0.54
CA THR A 65 -4.61 3.30 -0.82
C THR A 65 -3.49 4.08 -1.54
N HIS A 66 -3.75 4.42 -2.81
CA HIS A 66 -2.87 5.29 -3.60
C HIS A 66 -2.88 6.76 -3.17
N SER A 67 -3.72 7.18 -2.21
CA SER A 67 -3.93 8.56 -1.76
C SER A 67 -2.77 9.06 -0.89
N TRP A 68 -1.67 9.50 -1.52
CA TRP A 68 -0.44 9.82 -0.78
C TRP A 68 -0.55 11.10 0.05
N THR A 69 -0.74 12.27 -0.59
CA THR A 69 -0.91 13.55 0.10
C THR A 69 -2.28 14.17 -0.13
N GLN A 70 -3.12 13.56 -0.94
CA GLN A 70 -4.46 14.01 -1.22
C GLN A 70 -5.45 12.86 -1.20
N ILE A 71 -6.59 13.09 -0.55
CA ILE A 71 -7.72 12.17 -0.53
C ILE A 71 -8.34 12.11 -1.93
N ALA A 72 -8.42 10.90 -2.51
CA ALA A 72 -8.95 10.74 -3.87
C ALA A 72 -10.48 10.89 -3.92
N ASN A 73 -11.20 10.45 -2.89
CA ASN A 73 -12.65 10.52 -2.82
C ASN A 73 -13.11 11.01 -1.44
N VAL A 74 -13.42 12.29 -1.34
CA VAL A 74 -13.77 12.98 -0.09
C VAL A 74 -15.01 12.40 0.62
N GLY A 75 -15.87 11.69 -0.10
CA GLY A 75 -17.08 11.08 0.49
C GLY A 75 -16.84 9.76 1.24
N TRP A 76 -15.72 9.09 0.96
CA TRP A 76 -15.42 7.76 1.47
C TRP A 76 -14.16 7.72 2.31
N TRP A 77 -13.18 8.57 2.03
CA TRP A 77 -11.82 8.50 2.50
C TRP A 77 -11.57 9.57 3.55
N LEU A 78 -10.94 9.17 4.65
CA LEU A 78 -10.82 10.00 5.84
C LEU A 78 -9.45 10.65 5.98
N TYR A 79 -8.39 9.96 5.53
CA TYR A 79 -7.01 10.37 5.72
C TYR A 79 -6.20 10.13 4.45
N THR A 80 -5.03 10.74 4.38
CA THR A 80 -4.05 10.37 3.36
C THR A 80 -3.15 9.26 3.90
N SER A 81 -2.70 8.37 3.03
CA SER A 81 -1.80 7.28 3.42
C SER A 81 -0.51 7.83 4.06
N LYS A 82 0.03 8.93 3.51
CA LYS A 82 1.24 9.56 4.04
C LYS A 82 1.10 10.04 5.47
N GLU A 83 -0.01 10.69 5.83
CA GLU A 83 -0.25 11.16 7.19
C GLU A 83 -0.24 10.02 8.21
N ILE A 84 -0.91 8.90 7.89
CA ILE A 84 -0.91 7.73 8.76
C ILE A 84 0.49 7.10 8.83
N ILE A 85 1.16 6.91 7.70
CA ILE A 85 2.49 6.29 7.62
C ILE A 85 3.53 7.11 8.38
N ASP A 86 3.49 8.44 8.28
CA ASP A 86 4.38 9.32 9.03
C ASP A 86 4.16 9.18 10.54
N LEU A 87 2.90 9.13 11.00
CA LEU A 87 2.59 8.91 12.41
C LEU A 87 2.93 7.48 12.86
N LEU A 88 2.75 6.46 12.03
CA LEU A 88 3.20 5.09 12.33
C LEU A 88 4.71 5.05 12.60
N ASN A 89 5.51 5.76 11.80
CA ASN A 89 6.95 5.89 12.03
C ASN A 89 7.28 6.51 13.39
N VAL A 90 6.50 7.48 13.85
CA VAL A 90 6.69 8.11 15.16
C VAL A 90 6.24 7.19 16.27
N TYR A 91 4.99 6.72 16.21
CA TYR A 91 4.34 5.99 17.31
C TYR A 91 4.94 4.59 17.51
N SER A 92 5.36 3.91 16.43
CA SER A 92 6.03 2.61 16.56
C SER A 92 7.28 2.67 17.45
N ARG A 93 7.96 3.82 17.50
CA ARG A 93 9.20 4.00 18.25
C ARG A 93 8.98 4.35 19.71
N VAL A 94 7.83 4.92 20.06
CA VAL A 94 7.53 5.35 21.45
C VAL A 94 7.56 4.15 22.39
N GLU A 95 6.96 3.03 22.00
CA GLU A 95 6.88 1.80 22.79
C GLU A 95 7.91 0.73 22.36
N GLY A 96 8.95 1.13 21.62
CA GLY A 96 9.91 0.24 20.99
C GLY A 96 9.50 -0.15 19.58
N ASP A 97 10.37 0.17 18.60
CA ASP A 97 10.10 -0.09 17.20
C ASP A 97 9.95 -1.60 16.92
N PHE A 98 9.03 -1.96 16.04
CA PHE A 98 8.85 -3.32 15.55
C PHE A 98 8.84 -3.34 14.01
N GLN A 99 9.11 -4.50 13.44
CA GLN A 99 9.23 -4.64 11.99
C GLN A 99 7.84 -4.73 11.36
N TRP A 100 7.29 -3.58 11.01
CA TRP A 100 6.09 -3.44 10.20
C TRP A 100 6.45 -3.00 8.78
N GLY A 101 5.59 -3.28 7.84
CA GLY A 101 5.75 -2.91 6.43
C GLY A 101 4.48 -2.32 5.83
N LEU A 102 4.46 -2.15 4.52
CA LEU A 102 3.36 -1.60 3.75
C LEU A 102 2.76 -2.63 2.81
N ALA A 103 1.45 -2.75 2.84
CA ALA A 103 0.59 -3.36 1.83
C ALA A 103 -0.08 -2.21 1.06
N TYR A 104 0.55 -1.74 -0.01
CA TYR A 104 0.16 -0.52 -0.71
C TYR A 104 -0.61 -0.83 -1.98
N HIS A 105 -1.74 -0.14 -2.22
CA HIS A 105 -2.62 -0.34 -3.36
C HIS A 105 -2.39 0.78 -4.38
N SER A 106 -1.52 0.54 -5.35
CA SER A 106 -1.05 1.55 -6.31
C SER A 106 -1.89 1.65 -7.58
N TYR A 107 -3.21 1.60 -7.45
CA TYR A 107 -4.11 1.81 -8.58
C TYR A 107 -3.92 3.17 -9.25
N SER A 108 -4.28 3.26 -10.52
CA SER A 108 -4.42 4.56 -11.19
C SER A 108 -5.45 5.44 -10.49
N GLN A 109 -5.25 6.76 -10.53
CA GLN A 109 -6.20 7.72 -9.97
C GLN A 109 -7.59 7.54 -10.59
N ASP A 110 -7.66 7.35 -11.90
CA ASP A 110 -8.86 6.94 -12.62
C ASP A 110 -8.80 5.42 -12.86
N LEU A 111 -9.57 4.66 -12.12
CA LEU A 111 -9.62 3.20 -12.22
C LEU A 111 -10.09 2.70 -13.60
N THR A 112 -10.78 3.54 -14.37
CA THR A 112 -11.25 3.18 -15.72
C THR A 112 -10.19 3.41 -16.79
N ASN A 113 -9.08 4.12 -16.47
CA ASN A 113 -8.03 4.42 -17.42
C ASN A 113 -6.98 3.30 -17.50
N PRO A 114 -6.89 2.59 -18.62
CA PRO A 114 -5.91 1.52 -18.77
C PRO A 114 -4.47 2.02 -18.93
N CYS A 115 -4.26 3.31 -19.26
CA CYS A 115 -2.94 3.89 -19.51
C CYS A 115 -2.30 4.41 -18.21
N VAL A 116 -1.74 3.53 -17.39
CA VAL A 116 -1.19 3.87 -16.07
C VAL A 116 -0.08 4.93 -16.06
N TRP A 117 0.54 5.18 -17.21
CA TRP A 117 1.63 6.18 -17.36
C TRP A 117 1.15 7.61 -17.50
N ILE A 118 -0.16 7.86 -17.66
CA ILE A 118 -0.71 9.21 -17.89
C ILE A 118 -1.39 9.84 -16.68
N ASP A 119 -1.35 9.23 -15.50
CA ASP A 119 -1.92 9.80 -14.28
C ASP A 119 -1.35 11.21 -14.01
N PRO A 120 -2.16 12.28 -14.15
CA PRO A 120 -1.61 13.64 -14.13
C PRO A 120 -1.13 14.07 -12.75
N ASN A 121 -1.77 13.60 -11.70
CA ASN A 121 -1.46 13.98 -10.31
C ASN A 121 -0.46 13.03 -9.64
N ALA A 122 -0.03 11.98 -10.33
CA ALA A 122 1.06 11.11 -9.91
C ALA A 122 2.39 11.68 -10.43
N THR A 123 3.04 12.53 -9.65
CA THR A 123 4.33 13.15 -9.93
C THR A 123 5.47 12.37 -9.27
N PHE A 124 6.73 12.65 -9.63
CA PHE A 124 7.90 12.01 -9.02
C PHE A 124 8.42 12.74 -7.77
N SER A 125 7.69 13.74 -7.27
CA SER A 125 7.97 14.41 -6.01
C SER A 125 7.54 13.57 -4.81
N MET A 126 8.23 13.72 -3.68
CA MET A 126 7.80 13.15 -2.39
C MET A 126 6.48 13.75 -1.88
N ASP A 127 6.09 14.93 -2.41
CA ASP A 127 4.81 15.59 -2.12
C ASP A 127 3.76 15.35 -3.21
N THR A 128 3.92 14.28 -4.00
CA THR A 128 2.92 13.88 -5.01
C THR A 128 1.55 13.68 -4.37
N GLN A 129 0.49 13.94 -5.11
CA GLN A 129 -0.87 13.72 -4.61
C GLN A 129 -1.18 12.22 -4.47
N PHE A 130 -0.78 11.43 -5.48
CA PHE A 130 -1.03 9.99 -5.54
C PHE A 130 0.26 9.24 -5.85
N ILE A 131 0.36 8.01 -5.33
CA ILE A 131 1.37 7.05 -5.75
C ILE A 131 0.66 5.90 -6.47
N THR A 132 0.88 5.83 -7.77
CA THR A 132 0.31 4.85 -8.69
C THR A 132 1.42 4.07 -9.40
N PHE A 133 1.10 3.16 -10.30
CA PHE A 133 2.12 2.50 -11.12
C PHE A 133 3.04 3.47 -11.87
N LYS A 134 2.57 4.71 -12.15
CA LYS A 134 3.38 5.72 -12.85
C LYS A 134 4.60 6.15 -12.06
N ASN A 135 4.50 6.32 -10.76
CA ASN A 135 5.51 6.96 -9.91
C ASN A 135 5.92 6.13 -8.68
N LEU A 136 5.98 4.82 -8.81
CA LEU A 136 6.42 3.88 -7.74
C LEU A 136 7.81 4.23 -7.18
N GLU A 137 8.62 5.00 -7.93
CA GLU A 137 9.91 5.53 -7.47
C GLU A 137 9.78 6.34 -6.18
N VAL A 138 8.65 7.03 -5.97
CA VAL A 138 8.37 7.79 -4.73
C VAL A 138 8.27 6.83 -3.54
N LEU A 139 7.50 5.75 -3.67
CA LEU A 139 7.34 4.74 -2.62
C LEU A 139 8.66 3.99 -2.37
N SER A 140 9.38 3.65 -3.43
CA SER A 140 10.71 3.02 -3.33
C SER A 140 11.69 3.94 -2.59
N LYS A 141 11.74 5.23 -2.91
CA LYS A 141 12.57 6.21 -2.22
C LYS A 141 12.19 6.34 -0.74
N TRP A 142 10.88 6.35 -0.44
CA TRP A 142 10.40 6.35 0.95
C TRP A 142 10.96 5.14 1.70
N ALA A 143 10.86 3.94 1.15
CA ALA A 143 11.32 2.70 1.80
C ALA A 143 12.85 2.67 2.04
N LEU A 144 13.62 3.29 1.15
CA LEU A 144 15.08 3.33 1.22
C LEU A 144 15.61 4.48 2.09
N THR A 145 14.76 5.44 2.45
CA THR A 145 15.13 6.56 3.33
C THR A 145 15.42 6.05 4.74
N LYS A 146 16.55 6.47 5.32
CA LYS A 146 17.04 5.97 6.63
C LYS A 146 16.01 6.13 7.74
N GLU A 147 15.31 7.25 7.77
CA GLU A 147 14.32 7.61 8.78
C GLU A 147 13.09 6.69 8.75
N ASN A 148 12.83 6.03 7.62
CA ASN A 148 11.71 5.11 7.45
C ASN A 148 12.07 3.65 7.73
N LYS A 149 13.35 3.35 7.86
CA LYS A 149 13.83 1.99 8.12
C LYS A 149 13.61 1.56 9.56
N TYR A 150 13.33 0.27 9.75
CA TYR A 150 13.29 -0.34 11.07
C TYR A 150 14.66 -0.23 11.73
N LYS A 151 14.69 0.36 12.92
CA LYS A 151 15.94 0.68 13.65
C LYS A 151 16.98 1.47 12.81
N GLY A 152 16.52 2.20 11.80
CA GLY A 152 17.37 3.02 10.93
C GLY A 152 18.25 2.25 9.93
N THR A 153 18.17 0.94 9.88
CA THR A 153 19.06 0.10 9.05
C THR A 153 18.32 -0.87 8.15
N ILE A 154 17.27 -1.51 8.64
CA ILE A 154 16.54 -2.56 7.92
C ILE A 154 15.38 -1.92 7.14
N LYS A 155 15.37 -2.11 5.84
CA LYS A 155 14.26 -1.68 4.98
C LYS A 155 12.95 -2.32 5.45
N ARG A 156 11.88 -1.54 5.59
CA ARG A 156 10.55 -2.09 5.80
C ARG A 156 10.04 -2.67 4.49
N SER A 157 9.36 -3.79 4.55
CA SER A 157 8.79 -4.42 3.37
C SER A 157 7.68 -3.56 2.75
N VAL A 158 7.68 -3.50 1.42
CA VAL A 158 6.68 -2.77 0.64
C VAL A 158 6.13 -3.71 -0.44
N TRP A 159 4.93 -4.19 -0.21
CA TRP A 159 4.20 -5.03 -1.15
C TRP A 159 3.09 -4.23 -1.81
N LEU A 160 3.01 -4.28 -3.13
CA LEU A 160 1.83 -3.82 -3.86
C LEU A 160 0.79 -4.95 -3.78
N SER A 161 0.12 -5.01 -2.63
CA SER A 161 -0.70 -6.17 -2.24
C SER A 161 -2.05 -6.23 -2.94
N GLU A 162 -2.47 -5.14 -3.54
CA GLU A 162 -3.66 -5.05 -4.38
C GLU A 162 -3.45 -3.94 -5.41
N ALA A 163 -3.29 -4.31 -6.65
CA ALA A 163 -3.16 -3.36 -7.75
C ALA A 163 -3.44 -4.04 -9.09
N GLY A 164 -4.10 -3.34 -9.98
CA GLY A 164 -4.49 -3.86 -11.28
C GLY A 164 -4.78 -2.74 -12.27
N VAL A 165 -5.14 -3.13 -13.47
CA VAL A 165 -5.50 -2.21 -14.56
C VAL A 165 -6.79 -2.70 -15.20
N ASN A 166 -7.77 -1.83 -15.28
CA ASN A 166 -9.03 -2.11 -15.94
C ASN A 166 -8.90 -2.10 -17.47
N SER A 167 -9.70 -2.93 -18.14
CA SER A 167 -9.99 -2.80 -19.56
C SER A 167 -11.41 -2.22 -19.71
N PRO A 168 -11.58 -0.95 -20.13
CA PRO A 168 -12.90 -0.31 -20.14
C PRO A 168 -13.89 -1.00 -21.08
N THR A 169 -13.38 -1.67 -22.11
CA THR A 169 -14.16 -2.48 -23.05
C THR A 169 -13.47 -3.81 -23.32
N TYR A 170 -14.17 -4.73 -23.99
CA TYR A 170 -13.59 -6.00 -24.48
C TYR A 170 -12.99 -5.88 -25.89
N SER A 171 -12.54 -4.67 -26.27
CA SER A 171 -11.86 -4.48 -27.56
C SER A 171 -10.40 -4.90 -27.49
N ASP A 172 -9.86 -5.36 -28.61
CA ASP A 172 -8.43 -5.69 -28.74
C ASP A 172 -7.51 -4.51 -28.37
N GLU A 173 -7.94 -3.29 -28.70
CA GLU A 173 -7.20 -2.07 -28.37
C GLU A 173 -7.09 -1.86 -26.85
N ASP A 174 -8.17 -2.02 -26.09
CA ASP A 174 -8.15 -1.86 -24.65
C ASP A 174 -7.41 -3.00 -23.94
N PHE A 175 -7.52 -4.22 -24.44
CA PHE A 175 -6.70 -5.34 -23.97
C PHE A 175 -5.20 -5.11 -24.21
N GLN A 176 -4.80 -4.53 -25.34
CA GLN A 176 -3.40 -4.16 -25.60
C GLN A 176 -2.92 -3.07 -24.63
N LYS A 177 -3.74 -2.06 -24.32
CA LYS A 177 -3.43 -1.02 -23.31
C LYS A 177 -3.26 -1.64 -21.93
N GLN A 178 -4.17 -2.51 -21.52
CA GLN A 178 -4.10 -3.24 -20.24
C GLN A 178 -2.80 -4.07 -20.15
N ALA A 179 -2.49 -4.84 -21.20
CA ALA A 179 -1.26 -5.64 -21.26
C ALA A 179 0.02 -4.78 -21.22
N ALA A 180 0.02 -3.64 -21.95
CA ALA A 180 1.13 -2.69 -21.93
C ALA A 180 1.32 -2.08 -20.52
N SER A 181 0.23 -1.78 -19.83
CA SER A 181 0.25 -1.24 -18.47
C SER A 181 0.78 -2.24 -17.45
N LEU A 182 0.41 -3.52 -17.57
CA LEU A 182 0.99 -4.58 -16.75
C LEU A 182 2.50 -4.71 -17.00
N ALA A 183 2.92 -4.72 -18.27
CA ALA A 183 4.34 -4.79 -18.64
C ALA A 183 5.14 -3.57 -18.10
N PHE A 184 4.54 -2.38 -18.17
CA PHE A 184 5.13 -1.15 -17.62
C PHE A 184 5.30 -1.24 -16.09
N ALA A 185 4.25 -1.63 -15.38
CA ALA A 185 4.29 -1.80 -13.91
C ALA A 185 5.33 -2.85 -13.51
N TRP A 186 5.33 -4.00 -14.15
CA TRP A 186 6.28 -5.08 -13.88
C TRP A 186 7.73 -4.68 -14.10
N LYS A 187 8.01 -3.98 -15.22
CA LYS A 187 9.36 -3.45 -15.51
C LYS A 187 9.85 -2.48 -14.44
N LYS A 188 8.97 -1.60 -13.94
CA LYS A 188 9.31 -0.68 -12.85
C LYS A 188 9.58 -1.42 -11.55
N ILE A 189 8.70 -2.31 -11.14
CA ILE A 189 8.83 -3.08 -9.90
C ILE A 189 10.16 -3.83 -9.85
N ASN A 190 10.53 -4.49 -10.95
CA ASN A 190 11.80 -5.22 -11.04
C ASN A 190 13.04 -4.31 -10.98
N ALA A 191 12.91 -3.02 -11.26
CA ALA A 191 14.01 -2.06 -11.22
C ALA A 191 14.11 -1.31 -9.89
N LEU A 192 13.13 -1.43 -9.00
CA LEU A 192 13.01 -0.62 -7.79
C LEU A 192 13.32 -1.45 -6.53
N GLU A 193 14.49 -1.25 -5.93
CA GLU A 193 14.93 -1.95 -4.71
C GLU A 193 14.02 -1.72 -3.49
N GLY A 194 13.24 -0.64 -3.50
CA GLY A 194 12.31 -0.32 -2.41
C GLY A 194 11.00 -1.09 -2.44
N ILE A 195 10.70 -1.81 -3.53
CA ILE A 195 9.45 -2.57 -3.73
C ILE A 195 9.78 -4.06 -3.70
N ASP A 196 9.05 -4.84 -2.89
CA ASP A 196 9.33 -6.26 -2.68
C ASP A 196 8.49 -7.17 -3.58
N GLY A 197 7.36 -6.70 -4.07
CA GLY A 197 6.54 -7.49 -4.99
C GLY A 197 5.19 -6.90 -5.32
N LEU A 198 4.50 -7.60 -6.22
CA LEU A 198 3.18 -7.24 -6.72
C LEU A 198 2.23 -8.43 -6.58
N GLN A 199 1.04 -8.18 -6.09
CA GLN A 199 -0.10 -9.06 -6.20
C GLN A 199 -1.09 -8.42 -7.17
N TRP A 200 -1.23 -9.04 -8.35
CA TRP A 200 -2.17 -8.56 -9.36
C TRP A 200 -3.61 -8.79 -8.92
N HIS A 201 -4.41 -7.75 -8.92
CA HIS A 201 -5.83 -7.77 -8.67
C HIS A 201 -6.57 -7.21 -9.90
N ASN A 202 -7.30 -7.99 -10.66
CA ASN A 202 -7.77 -9.32 -10.46
C ASN A 202 -7.50 -10.18 -11.71
N TRP A 203 -7.41 -11.52 -11.57
CA TRP A 203 -7.21 -12.45 -12.69
C TRP A 203 -8.48 -12.72 -13.49
N PHE A 204 -9.63 -12.44 -12.92
CA PHE A 204 -10.93 -12.60 -13.56
C PHE A 204 -11.75 -11.34 -13.33
N ASP A 205 -12.52 -10.93 -14.33
CA ASP A 205 -13.45 -9.83 -14.20
C ASP A 205 -14.47 -10.15 -13.09
N HIS A 206 -14.75 -9.15 -12.27
CA HIS A 206 -15.88 -9.23 -11.35
C HIS A 206 -17.13 -8.91 -12.17
N PRO A 207 -18.12 -9.80 -12.26
CA PRO A 207 -19.40 -9.42 -12.84
C PRO A 207 -20.01 -8.36 -11.94
N GLY A 208 -20.06 -7.13 -12.45
CA GLY A 208 -20.45 -5.91 -11.76
C GLY A 208 -21.78 -5.96 -11.03
#